data_bc8192dd5f42dc38a60805bdd7e9bc0d
#
_entry.id   bc8192dd5f42dc38a60805bdd7e9bc0d
#
_cell.length_a   1.000
_cell.length_b   1.000
_cell.length_c   1.000
_cell.angle_alpha   90.00
_cell.angle_beta   90.00
_cell.angle_gamma   90.00
#
_symmetry.space_group_name_H-M   'P 1'
#
loop_
_entity.id
_entity.type
_entity.pdbx_description
1 polymer ?
#
loop_
_entity_poly.entity_id
_entity_poly.type
_entity_poly.pdbx_seq_one_letter_code
_entity_poly.pdbx_strand_id
1 'polypeptide(L)'
;NREKAVIIDALKGKYALPMLLSRFNMAKSSYYYQQAVMNKPDKYLSCREQITSIFQENRGVYGYRRIYLALKREGVILSEKIIRRIMKEEELTVLLSKKRKYSSYLGEITPEVENIVSRDFHADQPYEKLLTDITEFAIPSGKLYLSAMIDCFDGKVAGWTTGTRPNADLVNTMLDQVIANLPEGCHPVVHSDRGCHYRWPGWIDRMNEAGLIRSMSKKGCSPDNAACEGFFGRLKNEMFYGRSWEKVSLDDFRQEIDRYIIWYNHKRIKLSLGGLSPIEYRQHLGFAA
;
A
#
# COMPACT_ATOMS: atom_id res chain seq x y z
N ASN A 1 -15.75 -4.05 -37.40
CA ASN A 1 -15.98 -2.96 -38.37
C ASN A 1 -15.02 -1.76 -38.19
N ARG A 2 -14.60 -1.42 -36.92
CA ARG A 2 -13.70 -0.30 -36.66
C ARG A 2 -12.32 -0.52 -37.28
N GLU A 3 -11.71 -1.70 -37.07
CA GLU A 3 -10.42 -2.06 -37.64
C GLU A 3 -10.43 -2.01 -39.17
N LYS A 4 -11.50 -2.57 -39.81
CA LYS A 4 -11.69 -2.47 -41.26
C LYS A 4 -11.71 -1.03 -41.73
N ALA A 5 -12.43 -0.14 -41.04
CA ALA A 5 -12.50 1.27 -41.39
C ALA A 5 -11.15 1.97 -41.29
N VAL A 6 -10.32 1.65 -40.27
CA VAL A 6 -8.94 2.17 -40.11
C VAL A 6 -8.05 1.72 -41.29
N ILE A 7 -8.11 0.44 -41.66
CA ILE A 7 -7.32 -0.10 -42.76
C ILE A 7 -7.74 0.55 -44.11
N ILE A 8 -9.05 0.66 -44.32
CA ILE A 8 -9.61 1.31 -45.53
C ILE A 8 -9.14 2.77 -45.59
N ASP A 9 -9.16 3.48 -44.48
CA ASP A 9 -8.74 4.88 -44.38
C ASP A 9 -7.25 5.06 -44.71
N ALA A 10 -6.40 4.18 -44.24
CA ALA A 10 -4.97 4.18 -44.53
C ALA A 10 -4.68 3.88 -46.01
N LEU A 11 -5.54 3.10 -46.67
CA LEU A 11 -5.36 2.67 -48.07
C LEU A 11 -6.08 3.55 -49.11
N LYS A 12 -7.02 4.39 -48.73
CA LYS A 12 -7.84 5.21 -49.63
C LYS A 12 -7.04 6.20 -50.51
N GLY A 13 -5.82 6.55 -50.07
CA GLY A 13 -4.91 7.36 -50.87
C GLY A 13 -4.28 6.64 -52.05
N LYS A 14 -4.26 5.30 -52.05
CA LYS A 14 -3.67 4.45 -53.10
C LYS A 14 -4.69 3.70 -53.93
N TYR A 15 -5.88 3.43 -53.39
CA TYR A 15 -6.91 2.61 -54.02
C TYR A 15 -8.28 3.27 -53.92
N ALA A 16 -9.12 3.05 -54.94
CA ALA A 16 -10.47 3.60 -54.96
C ALA A 16 -11.33 3.05 -53.79
N LEU A 17 -12.02 3.94 -53.08
CA LEU A 17 -12.84 3.59 -51.93
C LEU A 17 -13.88 2.48 -52.20
N PRO A 18 -14.62 2.48 -53.33
CA PRO A 18 -15.58 1.41 -53.65
C PRO A 18 -14.92 0.02 -53.70
N MET A 19 -13.71 -0.07 -54.26
CA MET A 19 -12.95 -1.32 -54.36
C MET A 19 -12.54 -1.83 -52.97
N LEU A 20 -12.04 -0.93 -52.10
CA LEU A 20 -11.68 -1.26 -50.74
C LEU A 20 -12.90 -1.74 -49.93
N LEU A 21 -14.02 -1.02 -50.03
CA LEU A 21 -15.25 -1.40 -49.32
C LEU A 21 -15.74 -2.79 -49.73
N SER A 22 -15.72 -3.09 -51.05
CA SER A 22 -16.04 -4.43 -51.58
C SER A 22 -15.08 -5.49 -51.03
N ARG A 23 -13.75 -5.23 -51.11
CA ARG A 23 -12.71 -6.19 -50.66
C ARG A 23 -12.79 -6.53 -49.18
N PHE A 24 -13.14 -5.55 -48.33
CA PHE A 24 -13.29 -5.72 -46.90
C PHE A 24 -14.72 -6.12 -46.47
N ASN A 25 -15.62 -6.32 -47.46
CA ASN A 25 -17.05 -6.60 -47.20
C ASN A 25 -17.62 -5.64 -46.16
N MET A 26 -17.57 -4.34 -46.46
CA MET A 26 -18.02 -3.27 -45.59
C MET A 26 -18.95 -2.31 -46.32
N ALA A 27 -20.15 -2.11 -45.79
CA ALA A 27 -21.09 -1.16 -46.35
C ALA A 27 -20.55 0.29 -46.24
N LYS A 28 -20.82 1.11 -47.27
CA LYS A 28 -20.41 2.52 -47.34
C LYS A 28 -20.90 3.30 -46.12
N SER A 29 -22.14 3.07 -45.73
CA SER A 29 -22.75 3.68 -44.51
C SER A 29 -22.01 3.32 -43.22
N SER A 30 -21.62 2.04 -43.06
CA SER A 30 -20.83 1.55 -41.93
C SER A 30 -19.44 2.18 -41.88
N TYR A 31 -18.80 2.36 -43.03
CA TYR A 31 -17.52 3.05 -43.13
C TYR A 31 -17.60 4.50 -42.66
N TYR A 32 -18.52 5.29 -43.23
CA TYR A 32 -18.68 6.69 -42.81
C TYR A 32 -19.15 6.84 -41.34
N TYR A 33 -19.97 5.92 -40.84
CA TYR A 33 -20.32 5.87 -39.43
C TYR A 33 -19.08 5.66 -38.57
N GLN A 34 -18.19 4.71 -38.91
CA GLN A 34 -16.97 4.48 -38.16
C GLN A 34 -16.02 5.69 -38.26
N GLN A 35 -15.90 6.33 -39.40
CA GLN A 35 -15.14 7.57 -39.57
C GLN A 35 -15.68 8.68 -38.66
N ALA A 36 -16.99 8.91 -38.64
CA ALA A 36 -17.62 9.90 -37.80
C ALA A 36 -17.38 9.60 -36.30
N VAL A 37 -17.40 8.32 -35.91
CA VAL A 37 -17.14 7.90 -34.54
C VAL A 37 -15.67 8.09 -34.16
N MET A 38 -14.73 7.79 -35.07
CA MET A 38 -13.30 7.97 -34.85
C MET A 38 -12.87 9.43 -34.75
N ASN A 39 -13.55 10.31 -35.50
CA ASN A 39 -13.27 11.74 -35.52
C ASN A 39 -13.96 12.51 -34.39
N LYS A 40 -14.81 11.86 -33.58
CA LYS A 40 -15.38 12.51 -32.40
C LYS A 40 -14.30 12.73 -31.34
N PRO A 41 -14.22 13.93 -30.77
CA PRO A 41 -13.31 14.16 -29.65
C PRO A 41 -13.65 13.20 -28.49
N ASP A 42 -12.62 12.69 -27.86
CA ASP A 42 -12.82 11.82 -26.69
C ASP A 42 -13.42 12.62 -25.54
N LYS A 43 -14.67 12.36 -25.23
CA LYS A 43 -15.39 13.02 -24.13
C LYS A 43 -14.76 12.77 -22.74
N TYR A 44 -13.84 11.85 -22.65
CA TYR A 44 -13.15 11.51 -21.41
C TYR A 44 -11.69 11.98 -21.41
N LEU A 45 -11.25 12.83 -22.34
CA LEU A 45 -9.84 13.22 -22.46
C LEU A 45 -9.31 13.78 -21.14
N SER A 46 -9.97 14.77 -20.54
CA SER A 46 -9.57 15.33 -19.25
C SER A 46 -9.61 14.30 -18.11
N CYS A 47 -10.56 13.37 -18.14
CA CYS A 47 -10.64 12.31 -17.15
C CYS A 47 -9.50 11.29 -17.30
N ARG A 48 -9.01 11.04 -18.53
CA ARG A 48 -7.84 10.19 -18.75
C ARG A 48 -6.58 10.80 -18.14
N GLU A 49 -6.37 12.07 -18.36
CA GLU A 49 -5.26 12.82 -17.78
C GLU A 49 -5.30 12.78 -16.26
N GLN A 50 -6.46 13.05 -15.65
CA GLN A 50 -6.65 13.00 -14.21
C GLN A 50 -6.41 11.59 -13.64
N ILE A 51 -6.98 10.54 -14.27
CA ILE A 51 -6.77 9.14 -13.86
C ILE A 51 -5.29 8.78 -13.90
N THR A 52 -4.58 9.18 -14.97
CA THR A 52 -3.15 8.92 -15.13
C THR A 52 -2.33 9.67 -14.08
N SER A 53 -2.65 10.96 -13.81
CA SER A 53 -1.99 11.76 -12.77
C SER A 53 -2.19 11.14 -11.38
N ILE A 54 -3.43 10.82 -11.00
CA ILE A 54 -3.74 10.17 -9.73
C ILE A 54 -2.99 8.83 -9.59
N PHE A 55 -2.91 8.03 -10.66
CA PHE A 55 -2.19 6.76 -10.62
C PHE A 55 -0.69 6.97 -10.39
N GLN A 56 -0.06 7.91 -11.09
CA GLN A 56 1.36 8.22 -10.99
C GLN A 56 1.73 8.85 -9.63
N GLU A 57 0.98 9.85 -9.18
CA GLU A 57 1.17 10.52 -7.88
C GLU A 57 1.08 9.55 -6.71
N ASN A 58 0.26 8.49 -6.87
CA ASN A 58 0.11 7.44 -5.88
C ASN A 58 0.94 6.19 -6.22
N ARG A 59 2.15 6.38 -6.76
CA ARG A 59 3.18 5.36 -6.94
C ARG A 59 2.79 4.17 -7.83
N GLY A 60 1.74 4.31 -8.65
CA GLY A 60 1.24 3.22 -9.49
C GLY A 60 0.54 2.08 -8.72
N VAL A 61 0.13 2.30 -7.46
CA VAL A 61 -0.46 1.25 -6.61
C VAL A 61 -1.97 1.37 -6.43
N TYR A 62 -2.58 2.40 -7.03
CA TYR A 62 -4.03 2.60 -6.97
C TYR A 62 -4.74 1.83 -8.09
N GLY A 63 -5.51 0.80 -7.71
CA GLY A 63 -6.49 0.19 -8.61
C GLY A 63 -7.74 1.08 -8.75
N TYR A 64 -8.62 0.72 -9.68
CA TYR A 64 -9.80 1.51 -10.07
C TYR A 64 -10.68 2.00 -8.90
N ARG A 65 -10.82 1.24 -7.81
CA ARG A 65 -11.63 1.65 -6.65
C ARG A 65 -11.03 2.84 -5.91
N ARG A 66 -9.70 2.88 -5.74
CA ARG A 66 -9.04 4.03 -5.11
C ARG A 66 -9.02 5.24 -6.03
N ILE A 67 -8.83 5.04 -7.33
CA ILE A 67 -8.96 6.10 -8.34
C ILE A 67 -10.38 6.68 -8.36
N TYR A 68 -11.41 5.83 -8.28
CA TYR A 68 -12.79 6.26 -8.15
C TYR A 68 -12.99 7.19 -6.93
N LEU A 69 -12.47 6.78 -5.76
CA LEU A 69 -12.60 7.59 -4.54
C LEU A 69 -11.80 8.90 -4.63
N ALA A 70 -10.62 8.89 -5.22
CA ALA A 70 -9.81 10.09 -5.45
C ALA A 70 -10.55 11.08 -6.37
N LEU A 71 -11.03 10.63 -7.52
CA LEU A 71 -11.82 11.46 -8.44
C LEU A 71 -13.09 12.03 -7.79
N LYS A 72 -13.78 11.20 -6.98
CA LYS A 72 -14.98 11.66 -6.27
C LYS A 72 -14.68 12.80 -5.28
N ARG A 73 -13.52 12.77 -4.61
CA ARG A 73 -13.06 13.87 -3.74
C ARG A 73 -12.79 15.16 -4.50
N GLU A 74 -12.33 15.06 -5.74
CA GLU A 74 -12.11 16.19 -6.65
C GLU A 74 -13.40 16.64 -7.36
N GLY A 75 -14.56 16.07 -7.00
CA GLY A 75 -15.85 16.40 -7.59
C GLY A 75 -16.11 15.77 -8.96
N VAL A 76 -15.24 14.87 -9.42
CA VAL A 76 -15.38 14.19 -10.71
C VAL A 76 -16.19 12.91 -10.54
N ILE A 77 -17.37 12.85 -11.14
CA ILE A 77 -18.30 11.71 -11.04
C ILE A 77 -18.19 10.84 -12.29
N LEU A 78 -17.50 9.70 -12.15
CA LEU A 78 -17.41 8.66 -13.17
C LEU A 78 -17.84 7.32 -12.58
N SER A 79 -18.43 6.44 -13.42
CA SER A 79 -18.68 5.08 -12.97
C SER A 79 -17.39 4.26 -12.92
N GLU A 80 -17.33 3.30 -11.99
CA GLU A 80 -16.19 2.37 -11.88
C GLU A 80 -15.91 1.63 -13.20
N LYS A 81 -16.96 1.34 -13.98
CA LYS A 81 -16.85 0.68 -15.29
C LYS A 81 -16.05 1.53 -16.29
N ILE A 82 -16.28 2.86 -16.30
CA ILE A 82 -15.55 3.79 -17.16
C ILE A 82 -14.11 3.90 -16.72
N ILE A 83 -13.86 4.03 -15.42
CA ILE A 83 -12.49 4.11 -14.86
C ILE A 83 -11.69 2.85 -15.20
N ARG A 84 -12.27 1.66 -15.01
CA ARG A 84 -11.63 0.38 -15.38
C ARG A 84 -11.27 0.31 -16.85
N ARG A 85 -12.16 0.80 -17.73
CA ARG A 85 -11.93 0.85 -19.17
C ARG A 85 -10.78 1.78 -19.51
N ILE A 86 -10.79 3.00 -18.96
CA ILE A 86 -9.74 3.99 -19.17
C ILE A 86 -8.39 3.45 -18.66
N MET A 87 -8.33 2.92 -17.45
CA MET A 87 -7.09 2.31 -16.92
C MET A 87 -6.54 1.21 -17.82
N LYS A 88 -7.43 0.38 -18.42
CA LYS A 88 -7.01 -0.66 -19.36
C LYS A 88 -6.49 -0.06 -20.68
N GLU A 89 -7.15 0.96 -21.20
CA GLU A 89 -6.77 1.64 -22.45
C GLU A 89 -5.44 2.40 -22.30
N GLU A 90 -5.17 2.96 -21.12
CA GLU A 90 -3.92 3.66 -20.76
C GLU A 90 -2.85 2.72 -20.17
N GLU A 91 -3.08 1.39 -20.19
CA GLU A 91 -2.16 0.36 -19.66
C GLU A 91 -1.75 0.54 -18.19
N LEU A 92 -2.59 1.22 -17.40
CA LEU A 92 -2.37 1.48 -15.99
C LEU A 92 -2.63 0.21 -15.15
N THR A 93 -1.58 -0.58 -14.97
CA THR A 93 -1.66 -1.88 -14.27
C THR A 93 -0.92 -1.82 -12.94
N VAL A 94 -1.62 -2.22 -11.86
CA VAL A 94 -1.00 -2.36 -10.54
C VAL A 94 -0.18 -3.66 -10.50
N LEU A 95 1.11 -3.55 -10.23
CA LEU A 95 1.99 -4.71 -10.10
C LEU A 95 1.72 -5.42 -8.76
N LEU A 96 1.30 -6.69 -8.83
CA LEU A 96 1.10 -7.55 -7.67
C LEU A 96 2.16 -8.66 -7.67
N SER A 97 2.96 -8.76 -6.61
CA SER A 97 3.88 -9.88 -6.46
C SER A 97 3.15 -11.12 -5.91
N LYS A 98 3.62 -12.33 -6.30
CA LYS A 98 3.06 -13.59 -5.78
C LYS A 98 3.46 -13.79 -4.32
N LYS A 99 2.52 -14.26 -3.48
CA LYS A 99 2.78 -14.64 -2.08
C LYS A 99 3.82 -15.76 -2.01
N ARG A 100 4.87 -15.60 -1.19
CA ARG A 100 5.79 -16.68 -0.80
C ARG A 100 5.28 -17.34 0.48
N LYS A 101 5.44 -18.68 0.58
CA LYS A 101 5.14 -19.43 1.81
C LYS A 101 6.32 -19.29 2.77
N TYR A 102 6.03 -19.01 4.03
CA TYR A 102 6.99 -18.95 5.12
C TYR A 102 6.95 -20.24 5.93
N SER A 103 8.10 -20.62 6.52
CA SER A 103 8.20 -21.67 7.54
C SER A 103 8.59 -21.06 8.88
N SER A 104 8.00 -21.55 9.97
CA SER A 104 8.25 -21.08 11.33
C SER A 104 9.35 -21.88 12.03
N TYR A 105 10.16 -21.24 12.89
CA TYR A 105 11.23 -21.84 13.69
C TYR A 105 10.71 -22.31 15.05
N LEU A 106 11.13 -23.52 15.46
CA LEU A 106 10.74 -24.15 16.71
C LEU A 106 11.93 -24.18 17.68
N GLY A 107 11.96 -23.35 18.69
CA GLY A 107 12.92 -23.45 19.79
C GLY A 107 12.88 -22.28 20.76
N GLU A 108 12.35 -22.49 21.97
CA GLU A 108 12.39 -21.47 23.01
C GLU A 108 12.18 -21.97 24.44
N ILE A 109 12.93 -21.39 25.40
CA ILE A 109 12.77 -21.57 26.85
C ILE A 109 12.71 -20.18 27.48
N THR A 110 11.52 -19.64 27.75
CA THR A 110 11.34 -18.33 28.43
C THR A 110 9.98 -18.28 29.15
N PRO A 111 9.83 -17.47 30.26
CA PRO A 111 8.53 -17.26 30.92
C PRO A 111 7.47 -16.81 29.92
N GLU A 112 6.27 -17.35 30.07
CA GLU A 112 5.17 -17.09 29.14
C GLU A 112 4.60 -15.68 29.37
N VAL A 113 4.70 -14.83 28.35
CA VAL A 113 3.96 -13.57 28.30
C VAL A 113 2.61 -13.86 27.67
N GLU A 114 1.53 -13.40 28.29
CA GLU A 114 0.17 -13.67 27.84
C GLU A 114 -0.11 -13.08 26.44
N ASN A 115 -0.86 -13.82 25.62
CA ASN A 115 -1.40 -13.29 24.38
C ASN A 115 -2.74 -12.58 24.63
N ILE A 116 -2.67 -11.32 25.09
CA ILE A 116 -3.84 -10.50 25.40
C ILE A 116 -4.64 -10.19 24.14
N VAL A 117 -3.97 -9.91 23.02
CA VAL A 117 -4.62 -9.53 21.75
C VAL A 117 -5.43 -10.69 21.17
N SER A 118 -4.97 -11.94 21.33
CA SER A 118 -5.70 -13.15 20.93
C SER A 118 -6.32 -13.10 19.52
N ARG A 119 -5.61 -12.48 18.54
CA ARG A 119 -6.05 -12.22 17.15
C ARG A 119 -7.19 -11.22 16.99
N ASP A 120 -7.62 -10.59 18.07
CA ASP A 120 -8.53 -9.46 17.99
C ASP A 120 -7.75 -8.17 17.70
N PHE A 121 -7.59 -7.88 16.39
CA PHE A 121 -6.92 -6.68 15.89
C PHE A 121 -7.88 -5.50 15.72
N HIS A 122 -9.04 -5.55 16.34
CA HIS A 122 -9.94 -4.42 16.40
C HIS A 122 -9.60 -3.53 17.61
N ALA A 123 -9.63 -2.23 17.40
CA ALA A 123 -9.48 -1.22 18.44
C ALA A 123 -10.54 -0.13 18.22
N ASP A 124 -11.14 0.38 19.30
CA ASP A 124 -12.19 1.39 19.23
C ASP A 124 -11.62 2.82 19.20
N GLN A 125 -10.37 2.98 19.63
CA GLN A 125 -9.68 4.27 19.67
C GLN A 125 -8.19 4.15 19.32
N PRO A 126 -7.54 5.25 18.89
CA PRO A 126 -6.11 5.28 18.65
C PRO A 126 -5.31 4.86 19.90
N TYR A 127 -4.21 4.13 19.66
CA TYR A 127 -3.28 3.68 20.69
C TYR A 127 -3.85 2.71 21.73
N GLU A 128 -4.98 2.07 21.48
CA GLU A 128 -5.51 1.00 22.35
C GLU A 128 -4.66 -0.28 22.21
N LYS A 129 -4.42 -0.70 20.97
CA LYS A 129 -3.62 -1.89 20.65
C LYS A 129 -2.62 -1.55 19.55
N LEU A 130 -1.35 -1.80 19.84
CA LEU A 130 -0.23 -1.59 18.91
C LEU A 130 0.45 -2.92 18.60
N LEU A 131 0.80 -3.16 17.36
CA LEU A 131 1.51 -4.35 16.91
C LEU A 131 2.89 -3.97 16.41
N THR A 132 3.91 -4.73 16.77
CA THR A 132 5.27 -4.49 16.31
C THR A 132 5.93 -5.76 15.78
N ASP A 133 6.81 -5.56 14.80
CA ASP A 133 7.63 -6.62 14.21
C ASP A 133 8.80 -6.00 13.44
N ILE A 134 9.76 -6.83 13.03
CA ILE A 134 10.90 -6.43 12.21
C ILE A 134 10.79 -7.11 10.84
N THR A 135 11.07 -6.34 9.78
CA THR A 135 11.20 -6.92 8.45
C THR A 135 12.53 -6.59 7.82
N GLU A 136 13.07 -7.53 7.01
CA GLU A 136 14.32 -7.37 6.26
C GLU A 136 14.04 -7.00 4.82
N PHE A 137 14.89 -6.11 4.29
CA PHE A 137 15.03 -5.82 2.87
C PHE A 137 16.47 -6.14 2.45
N ALA A 138 16.63 -6.88 1.35
CA ALA A 138 17.92 -7.15 0.75
C ALA A 138 17.99 -6.47 -0.62
N ILE A 139 18.93 -5.53 -0.79
CA ILE A 139 19.25 -4.87 -2.05
C ILE A 139 20.71 -5.13 -2.41
N PRO A 140 21.17 -4.89 -3.64
CA PRO A 140 22.55 -5.13 -4.02
C PRO A 140 23.60 -4.47 -3.10
N SER A 141 23.28 -3.27 -2.56
CA SER A 141 24.15 -2.53 -1.64
C SER A 141 24.19 -3.09 -0.20
N GLY A 142 23.34 -4.08 0.14
CA GLY A 142 23.33 -4.70 1.47
C GLY A 142 21.92 -4.97 2.01
N LYS A 143 21.85 -5.21 3.33
CA LYS A 143 20.61 -5.48 4.05
C LYS A 143 20.20 -4.28 4.89
N LEU A 144 18.91 -3.96 4.88
CA LEU A 144 18.29 -2.99 5.76
C LEU A 144 17.13 -3.65 6.51
N TYR A 145 17.05 -3.40 7.81
CA TYR A 145 15.97 -3.88 8.68
C TYR A 145 15.08 -2.70 9.04
N LEU A 146 13.79 -2.93 9.03
CA LEU A 146 12.78 -1.98 9.46
C LEU A 146 12.05 -2.56 10.68
N SER A 147 12.12 -1.88 11.82
CA SER A 147 11.23 -2.08 12.95
C SER A 147 10.10 -1.06 12.86
N ALA A 148 8.86 -1.50 12.97
CA ALA A 148 7.70 -0.60 12.89
C ALA A 148 6.64 -1.01 13.90
N MET A 149 5.90 -0.01 14.39
CA MET A 149 4.75 -0.21 15.27
C MET A 149 3.47 0.29 14.60
N ILE A 150 2.48 -0.58 14.51
CA ILE A 150 1.24 -0.37 13.77
C ILE A 150 0.08 -0.27 14.73
N ASP A 151 -0.71 0.78 14.63
CA ASP A 151 -1.94 0.94 15.40
C ASP A 151 -3.07 0.09 14.81
N CYS A 152 -3.73 -0.70 15.64
CA CYS A 152 -4.85 -1.55 15.24
C CYS A 152 -6.10 -0.75 14.87
N PHE A 153 -6.26 0.46 15.40
CA PHE A 153 -7.44 1.29 15.16
C PHE A 153 -7.63 1.64 13.67
N ASP A 154 -6.58 2.13 13.04
CA ASP A 154 -6.63 2.61 11.66
C ASP A 154 -5.51 2.05 10.78
N GLY A 155 -4.54 1.36 11.40
CA GLY A 155 -3.34 0.85 10.77
C GLY A 155 -2.31 1.93 10.45
N LYS A 156 -2.32 3.07 11.17
CA LYS A 156 -1.25 4.07 11.14
C LYS A 156 0.05 3.43 11.59
N VAL A 157 1.15 3.73 10.95
CA VAL A 157 2.48 3.43 11.48
C VAL A 157 2.77 4.49 12.54
N ALA A 158 2.68 4.09 13.82
CA ALA A 158 2.85 4.97 14.98
C ALA A 158 4.31 5.38 15.20
N GLY A 159 5.25 4.48 14.87
CA GLY A 159 6.68 4.73 14.90
C GLY A 159 7.44 3.72 14.07
N TRP A 160 8.63 4.10 13.58
CA TRP A 160 9.49 3.19 12.83
C TRP A 160 10.95 3.62 12.91
N THR A 161 11.85 2.64 12.82
CA THR A 161 13.29 2.84 12.69
C THR A 161 13.87 1.89 11.68
N THR A 162 14.97 2.29 11.06
CA THR A 162 15.71 1.45 10.12
C THR A 162 17.15 1.29 10.57
N GLY A 163 17.74 0.13 10.30
CA GLY A 163 19.12 -0.16 10.66
C GLY A 163 19.71 -1.27 9.80
N THR A 164 21.03 -1.38 9.82
CA THR A 164 21.77 -2.44 9.08
C THR A 164 21.85 -3.76 9.85
N ARG A 165 21.37 -3.79 11.10
CA ARG A 165 21.32 -4.98 11.97
C ARG A 165 20.03 -5.02 12.77
N PRO A 166 19.41 -6.20 12.93
CA PRO A 166 18.23 -6.38 13.78
C PRO A 166 18.69 -6.54 15.24
N ASN A 167 19.09 -5.47 15.88
CA ASN A 167 19.60 -5.44 17.25
C ASN A 167 18.63 -4.75 18.23
N ALA A 168 19.01 -4.70 19.51
CA ALA A 168 18.19 -4.05 20.56
C ALA A 168 17.97 -2.56 20.26
N ASP A 169 18.99 -1.86 19.76
CA ASP A 169 18.90 -0.43 19.48
C ASP A 169 17.81 -0.14 18.45
N LEU A 170 17.68 -0.98 17.42
CA LEU A 170 16.67 -0.83 16.37
C LEU A 170 15.25 -0.81 16.96
N VAL A 171 14.92 -1.75 17.84
CA VAL A 171 13.57 -1.86 18.41
C VAL A 171 13.35 -0.87 19.56
N ASN A 172 14.38 -0.63 20.37
CA ASN A 172 14.29 0.29 21.50
C ASN A 172 14.11 1.73 21.03
N THR A 173 14.89 2.17 20.01
CA THR A 173 14.73 3.51 19.43
C THR A 173 13.34 3.70 18.82
N MET A 174 12.80 2.67 18.16
CA MET A 174 11.43 2.72 17.63
C MET A 174 10.42 2.87 18.77
N LEU A 175 10.58 2.11 19.86
CA LEU A 175 9.69 2.19 21.03
C LEU A 175 9.78 3.57 21.71
N ASP A 176 11.00 4.11 21.90
CA ASP A 176 11.21 5.43 22.46
C ASP A 176 10.49 6.53 21.65
N GLN A 177 10.55 6.45 20.31
CA GLN A 177 9.80 7.36 19.43
C GLN A 177 8.29 7.24 19.61
N VAL A 178 7.76 6.03 19.77
CA VAL A 178 6.33 5.82 20.00
C VAL A 178 5.92 6.39 21.34
N ILE A 179 6.66 6.06 22.42
CA ILE A 179 6.38 6.55 23.77
C ILE A 179 6.36 8.09 23.81
N ALA A 180 7.32 8.74 23.17
CA ALA A 180 7.41 10.21 23.11
C ALA A 180 6.20 10.88 22.42
N ASN A 181 5.47 10.14 21.59
CA ASN A 181 4.31 10.62 20.84
C ASN A 181 2.97 10.09 21.34
N LEU A 182 2.97 9.30 22.43
CA LEU A 182 1.71 8.85 23.05
C LEU A 182 1.00 10.01 23.74
N PRO A 183 -0.33 10.07 23.66
CA PRO A 183 -1.12 10.98 24.48
C PRO A 183 -0.88 10.74 25.98
N GLU A 184 -0.96 11.78 26.79
CA GLU A 184 -0.84 11.67 28.24
C GLU A 184 -1.89 10.70 28.82
N GLY A 185 -1.45 9.82 29.72
CA GLY A 185 -2.30 8.80 30.32
C GLY A 185 -2.68 7.62 29.42
N CYS A 186 -2.10 7.52 28.25
CA CYS A 186 -2.35 6.41 27.34
C CYS A 186 -1.43 5.22 27.64
N HIS A 187 -2.01 4.04 27.88
CA HIS A 187 -1.31 2.79 28.23
C HIS A 187 -1.66 1.66 27.26
N PRO A 188 -1.18 1.71 25.99
CA PRO A 188 -1.52 0.73 24.98
C PRO A 188 -1.05 -0.70 25.32
N VAL A 189 -1.82 -1.67 24.82
CA VAL A 189 -1.34 -3.04 24.68
C VAL A 189 -0.41 -3.12 23.49
N VAL A 190 0.86 -3.44 23.72
CA VAL A 190 1.88 -3.63 22.66
C VAL A 190 2.09 -5.12 22.46
N HIS A 191 1.69 -5.61 21.28
CA HIS A 191 1.80 -6.99 20.89
C HIS A 191 2.97 -7.20 19.93
N SER A 192 3.78 -8.21 20.20
CA SER A 192 4.90 -8.61 19.35
C SER A 192 4.89 -10.13 19.11
N ASP A 193 5.68 -10.56 18.16
CA ASP A 193 6.09 -11.96 18.09
C ASP A 193 7.02 -12.31 19.29
N ARG A 194 7.51 -13.57 19.34
CA ARG A 194 8.44 -14.02 20.37
C ARG A 194 9.91 -13.78 19.99
N GLY A 195 10.20 -12.82 19.16
CA GLY A 195 11.56 -12.44 18.80
C GLY A 195 12.39 -12.07 20.01
N CYS A 196 13.68 -12.43 20.02
CA CYS A 196 14.57 -12.18 21.16
C CYS A 196 14.62 -10.69 21.55
N HIS A 197 14.46 -9.80 20.59
CA HIS A 197 14.51 -8.34 20.77
C HIS A 197 13.45 -7.83 21.76
N TYR A 198 12.24 -8.40 21.73
CA TYR A 198 11.10 -8.01 22.59
C TYR A 198 11.15 -8.65 23.98
N ARG A 199 12.21 -9.40 24.30
CA ARG A 199 12.43 -10.09 25.57
C ARG A 199 13.69 -9.62 26.30
N TRP A 200 14.45 -8.73 25.68
CA TRP A 200 15.64 -8.15 26.31
C TRP A 200 15.26 -7.12 27.37
N PRO A 201 16.08 -6.98 28.44
CA PRO A 201 15.81 -6.08 29.53
C PRO A 201 15.49 -4.65 29.07
N GLY A 202 16.28 -4.09 28.15
CA GLY A 202 16.09 -2.73 27.69
C GLY A 202 14.74 -2.45 27.01
N TRP A 203 14.10 -3.46 26.39
CA TRP A 203 12.74 -3.37 25.89
C TRP A 203 11.73 -3.41 27.04
N ILE A 204 11.93 -4.37 27.98
CA ILE A 204 11.03 -4.61 29.11
C ILE A 204 10.98 -3.38 30.04
N ASP A 205 12.15 -2.80 30.34
CA ASP A 205 12.28 -1.63 31.20
C ASP A 205 11.52 -0.44 30.63
N ARG A 206 11.69 -0.14 29.33
CA ARG A 206 10.95 0.94 28.62
C ARG A 206 9.45 0.74 28.66
N MET A 207 9.00 -0.50 28.41
CA MET A 207 7.56 -0.83 28.49
C MET A 207 6.99 -0.57 29.89
N ASN A 208 7.71 -1.00 30.93
CA ASN A 208 7.30 -0.83 32.31
C ASN A 208 7.33 0.64 32.75
N GLU A 209 8.39 1.37 32.42
CA GLU A 209 8.55 2.79 32.77
C GLU A 209 7.45 3.66 32.11
N ALA A 210 7.07 3.33 30.88
CA ALA A 210 5.99 4.01 30.16
C ALA A 210 4.59 3.47 30.50
N GLY A 211 4.46 2.46 31.39
CA GLY A 211 3.18 1.86 31.75
C GLY A 211 2.49 1.10 30.62
N LEU A 212 3.25 0.61 29.62
CA LEU A 212 2.73 -0.13 28.47
C LEU A 212 2.45 -1.59 28.86
N ILE A 213 1.40 -2.17 28.29
CA ILE A 213 1.00 -3.54 28.56
C ILE A 213 1.61 -4.47 27.53
N ARG A 214 2.42 -5.43 27.96
CA ARG A 214 3.06 -6.38 27.06
C ARG A 214 2.12 -7.52 26.68
N SER A 215 2.09 -7.84 25.39
CA SER A 215 1.39 -9.01 24.84
C SER A 215 2.29 -9.71 23.82
N MET A 216 2.28 -11.04 23.76
CA MET A 216 3.10 -11.80 22.82
C MET A 216 2.30 -12.90 22.14
N SER A 217 2.62 -13.17 20.89
CA SER A 217 2.08 -14.31 20.13
C SER A 217 2.31 -15.63 20.86
N LYS A 218 1.39 -16.58 20.71
CA LYS A 218 1.63 -17.96 21.19
C LYS A 218 2.75 -18.60 20.36
N LYS A 219 3.50 -19.51 20.99
CA LYS A 219 4.61 -20.22 20.36
C LYS A 219 4.14 -20.92 19.08
N GLY A 220 4.81 -20.63 17.95
CA GLY A 220 4.49 -21.24 16.65
C GLY A 220 3.19 -20.76 16.00
N CYS A 221 2.57 -19.69 16.52
CA CYS A 221 1.32 -19.13 16.01
C CYS A 221 1.56 -17.82 15.24
N SER A 222 2.09 -17.90 14.00
CA SER A 222 2.25 -16.72 13.13
C SER A 222 0.94 -15.93 12.88
N PRO A 223 -0.28 -16.52 12.87
CA PRO A 223 -1.50 -15.74 12.73
C PRO A 223 -1.74 -14.70 13.84
N ASP A 224 -1.08 -14.85 14.98
CA ASP A 224 -1.25 -13.94 16.12
C ASP A 224 -0.65 -12.54 15.85
N ASN A 225 0.24 -12.37 14.85
CA ASN A 225 0.78 -11.09 14.39
C ASN A 225 0.38 -10.74 12.95
N ALA A 226 -0.70 -11.35 12.45
CA ALA A 226 -1.10 -11.27 11.04
C ALA A 226 -1.35 -9.83 10.54
N ALA A 227 -1.78 -8.91 11.39
CA ALA A 227 -2.04 -7.52 10.98
C ALA A 227 -0.73 -6.78 10.68
N CYS A 228 0.34 -7.00 11.48
CA CYS A 228 1.68 -6.46 11.23
C CYS A 228 2.30 -7.08 9.98
N GLU A 229 2.22 -8.41 9.83
CA GLU A 229 2.65 -9.12 8.61
C GLU A 229 1.91 -8.59 7.37
N GLY A 230 0.62 -8.29 7.51
CA GLY A 230 -0.21 -7.69 6.45
C GLY A 230 0.26 -6.29 6.04
N PHE A 231 0.75 -5.48 6.98
CA PHE A 231 1.37 -4.18 6.68
C PHE A 231 2.68 -4.38 5.92
N PHE A 232 3.61 -5.20 6.42
CA PHE A 232 4.89 -5.43 5.77
C PHE A 232 4.75 -6.06 4.38
N GLY A 233 3.83 -7.00 4.21
CA GLY A 233 3.51 -7.56 2.91
C GLY A 233 3.03 -6.50 1.91
N ARG A 234 2.21 -5.56 2.37
CA ARG A 234 1.73 -4.44 1.56
C ARG A 234 2.85 -3.48 1.22
N LEU A 235 3.64 -3.06 2.19
CA LEU A 235 4.80 -2.20 2.00
C LEU A 235 5.75 -2.80 0.96
N LYS A 236 6.11 -4.08 1.10
CA LYS A 236 6.97 -4.76 0.14
C LYS A 236 6.37 -4.83 -1.27
N ASN A 237 5.08 -5.09 -1.38
CA ASN A 237 4.39 -5.13 -2.68
C ASN A 237 4.29 -3.74 -3.34
N GLU A 238 4.03 -2.71 -2.57
CA GLU A 238 3.79 -1.36 -3.10
C GLU A 238 5.07 -0.56 -3.35
N MET A 239 6.16 -0.87 -2.61
CA MET A 239 7.38 -0.07 -2.66
C MET A 239 8.62 -0.86 -3.08
N PHE A 240 8.74 -2.14 -2.69
CA PHE A 240 9.97 -2.90 -2.84
C PHE A 240 9.98 -3.82 -4.07
N TYR A 241 8.97 -4.71 -4.19
CA TYR A 241 8.94 -5.67 -5.29
C TYR A 241 8.59 -5.01 -6.63
N GLY A 242 9.16 -5.55 -7.71
CA GLY A 242 8.95 -5.04 -9.07
C GLY A 242 9.73 -3.78 -9.41
N ARG A 243 10.62 -3.32 -8.53
CA ARG A 243 11.55 -2.21 -8.77
C ARG A 243 12.98 -2.70 -8.82
N SER A 244 13.82 -2.05 -9.62
CA SER A 244 15.26 -2.26 -9.59
C SER A 244 15.89 -1.40 -8.49
N TRP A 245 16.72 -2.02 -7.66
CA TRP A 245 17.49 -1.37 -6.60
C TRP A 245 18.98 -1.36 -6.92
N GLU A 246 19.34 -1.62 -8.18
CA GLU A 246 20.70 -1.46 -8.67
C GLU A 246 21.14 -0.01 -8.53
N LYS A 247 22.37 0.21 -8.07
CA LYS A 247 22.97 1.55 -7.87
C LYS A 247 22.27 2.41 -6.80
N VAL A 248 21.37 1.86 -5.98
CA VAL A 248 20.75 2.56 -4.85
C VAL A 248 21.58 2.28 -3.60
N SER A 249 22.00 3.33 -2.90
CA SER A 249 22.70 3.21 -1.62
C SER A 249 21.73 2.78 -0.50
N LEU A 250 22.27 2.26 0.61
CA LEU A 250 21.44 1.93 1.78
C LEU A 250 20.77 3.18 2.37
N ASP A 251 21.41 4.34 2.31
CA ASP A 251 20.84 5.60 2.81
C ASP A 251 19.72 6.12 1.92
N ASP A 252 19.86 6.04 0.60
CA ASP A 252 18.77 6.38 -0.33
C ASP A 252 17.59 5.42 -0.15
N PHE A 253 17.86 4.14 0.05
CA PHE A 253 16.83 3.15 0.29
C PHE A 253 16.10 3.39 1.62
N ARG A 254 16.82 3.80 2.68
CA ARG A 254 16.23 4.24 3.96
C ARG A 254 15.26 5.39 3.75
N GLN A 255 15.69 6.45 3.05
CA GLN A 255 14.84 7.59 2.73
C GLN A 255 13.59 7.19 1.92
N GLU A 256 13.70 6.18 1.06
CA GLU A 256 12.55 5.70 0.29
C GLU A 256 11.53 4.96 1.19
N ILE A 257 12.00 4.21 2.21
CA ILE A 257 11.13 3.64 3.24
C ILE A 257 10.42 4.76 4.03
N ASP A 258 11.15 5.79 4.47
CA ASP A 258 10.59 6.91 5.21
C ASP A 258 9.52 7.64 4.37
N ARG A 259 9.84 7.96 3.10
CA ARG A 259 8.88 8.57 2.16
C ARG A 259 7.64 7.70 1.94
N TYR A 260 7.80 6.38 1.89
CA TYR A 260 6.67 5.47 1.76
C TYR A 260 5.79 5.51 3.01
N ILE A 261 6.36 5.43 4.21
CA ILE A 261 5.58 5.40 5.47
C ILE A 261 4.86 6.72 5.68
N ILE A 262 5.51 7.85 5.41
CA ILE A 262 4.88 9.17 5.46
C ILE A 262 3.70 9.24 4.48
N TRP A 263 3.91 8.84 3.22
CA TRP A 263 2.84 8.78 2.23
C TRP A 263 1.71 7.82 2.66
N TYR A 264 2.05 6.66 3.23
CA TYR A 264 1.09 5.67 3.72
C TYR A 264 0.19 6.26 4.81
N ASN A 265 0.76 6.96 5.77
CA ASN A 265 0.03 7.56 6.87
C ASN A 265 -0.84 8.74 6.43
N HIS A 266 -0.33 9.62 5.55
CA HIS A 266 -0.96 10.89 5.22
C HIS A 266 -1.85 10.86 3.98
N LYS A 267 -1.55 10.00 2.99
CA LYS A 267 -2.18 10.08 1.66
C LYS A 267 -2.78 8.76 1.19
N ARG A 268 -2.29 7.62 1.69
CA ARG A 268 -2.72 6.33 1.16
C ARG A 268 -4.17 6.03 1.54
N ILE A 269 -5.06 6.04 0.55
CA ILE A 269 -6.47 5.69 0.69
C ILE A 269 -6.64 4.23 1.15
N LYS A 270 -7.34 4.03 2.27
CA LYS A 270 -7.79 2.73 2.79
C LYS A 270 -9.30 2.60 2.63
N LEU A 271 -9.74 1.54 1.93
CA LEU A 271 -11.18 1.29 1.72
C LEU A 271 -11.91 1.03 3.05
N SER A 272 -11.24 0.36 3.99
CA SER A 272 -11.77 0.10 5.34
C SER A 272 -11.99 1.36 6.18
N LEU A 273 -11.38 2.48 5.81
CA LEU A 273 -11.53 3.78 6.49
C LEU A 273 -12.41 4.74 5.66
N GLY A 274 -13.36 4.21 4.91
CA GLY A 274 -14.25 5.04 4.08
C GLY A 274 -13.55 5.78 2.95
N GLY A 275 -12.35 5.34 2.55
CA GLY A 275 -11.56 6.00 1.51
C GLY A 275 -10.63 7.09 2.05
N LEU A 276 -10.42 7.16 3.35
CA LEU A 276 -9.48 8.08 3.99
C LEU A 276 -8.11 7.43 4.19
N SER A 277 -7.05 8.24 4.34
CA SER A 277 -5.78 7.77 4.90
C SER A 277 -5.90 7.60 6.42
N PRO A 278 -4.95 6.91 7.08
CA PRO A 278 -4.99 6.77 8.54
C PRO A 278 -5.08 8.12 9.28
N ILE A 279 -4.28 9.11 8.89
CA ILE A 279 -4.29 10.42 9.54
C ILE A 279 -5.57 11.18 9.23
N GLU A 280 -6.04 11.20 7.99
CA GLU A 280 -7.33 11.83 7.64
C GLU A 280 -8.49 11.20 8.43
N TYR A 281 -8.46 9.89 8.65
CA TYR A 281 -9.48 9.18 9.42
C TYR A 281 -9.50 9.64 10.88
N ARG A 282 -8.32 9.75 11.53
CA ARG A 282 -8.22 10.31 12.90
C ARG A 282 -8.78 11.71 12.99
N GLN A 283 -8.36 12.59 12.09
CA GLN A 283 -8.83 13.99 12.03
C GLN A 283 -10.34 14.07 11.82
N HIS A 284 -10.89 13.22 10.95
CA HIS A 284 -12.33 13.16 10.69
C HIS A 284 -13.13 12.78 11.96
N LEU A 285 -12.56 11.93 12.83
CA LEU A 285 -13.17 11.52 14.10
C LEU A 285 -12.81 12.44 15.28
N GLY A 286 -12.03 13.51 15.05
CA GLY A 286 -11.64 14.46 16.11
C GLY A 286 -10.46 14.00 16.98
N PHE A 287 -9.73 12.94 16.58
CA PHE A 287 -8.52 12.53 17.27
C PHE A 287 -7.30 13.33 16.80
N ALA A 288 -6.32 13.50 17.70
CA ALA A 288 -5.00 14.02 17.31
C ALA A 288 -4.32 13.06 16.32
N ALA A 289 -3.66 13.63 15.30
CA ALA A 289 -3.09 12.89 14.15
C ALA A 289 -1.62 12.51 14.35
#